data_9f793d527c860427d6ff5a08a2253773
#
_entry.id   9f793d527c860427d6ff5a08a2253773
#
_cell.length_a   1.000
_cell.length_b   1.000
_cell.length_c   1.000
_cell.angle_alpha   90.00
_cell.angle_beta   90.00
_cell.angle_gamma   90.00
#
_symmetry.space_group_name_H-M   'P 1'
#
loop_
_entity.id
_entity.type
_entity.pdbx_description
1 polymer ?
#
loop_
_entity_poly.entity_id
_entity_poly.type
_entity_poly.pdbx_seq_one_letter_code
_entity_poly.pdbx_strand_id
1 'polypeptide(L)'
;SSVYLYELADGKTLKQTKGNFETTIKSDDGRFKFSDIDLICQYAMLLAEGRYKNELTETVTSSSIKLKSLIDVSKDKFANVNLLTHLEFERVHYLVTQKKMSVDSAKTIAQSEIFKQFYIDASEFEKSERLDVMGKTNADAALLAVSVLLQGDRNEADLSVLLTEI
;
A
#
# COMPACT_ATOMS: atom_id res chain seq x y z
N SER A 1 -15.90 1.64 -4.78
CA SER A 1 -14.42 1.69 -4.74
C SER A 1 -13.87 0.67 -5.72
N SER A 2 -12.82 1.03 -6.45
CA SER A 2 -12.17 0.18 -7.45
C SER A 2 -10.73 -0.14 -7.04
N VAL A 3 -10.26 -1.31 -7.45
CA VAL A 3 -8.85 -1.69 -7.34
C VAL A 3 -8.34 -2.08 -8.72
N TYR A 4 -7.24 -1.48 -9.12
CA TYR A 4 -6.54 -1.74 -10.37
C TYR A 4 -5.25 -2.50 -10.07
N LEU A 5 -4.94 -3.48 -10.88
CA LEU A 5 -3.66 -4.18 -10.88
C LEU A 5 -2.94 -3.87 -12.19
N TYR A 6 -1.73 -3.36 -12.10
CA TYR A 6 -0.85 -3.08 -13.22
C TYR A 6 0.38 -3.97 -13.14
N GLU A 7 0.61 -4.78 -14.15
CA GLU A 7 1.83 -5.59 -14.23
C GLU A 7 3.06 -4.72 -14.49
N LEU A 8 4.16 -5.06 -13.80
CA LEU A 8 5.45 -4.39 -13.94
C LEU A 8 6.44 -5.32 -14.62
N ALA A 9 7.10 -4.83 -15.68
CA ALA A 9 7.93 -5.63 -16.57
C ALA A 9 9.04 -6.43 -15.85
N ASP A 10 9.65 -5.81 -14.85
CA ASP A 10 10.73 -6.43 -14.08
C ASP A 10 10.94 -5.75 -12.72
N GLY A 11 11.78 -6.36 -11.87
CA GLY A 11 12.14 -5.83 -10.55
C GLY A 11 13.32 -4.84 -10.56
N LYS A 12 13.68 -4.27 -11.71
CA LYS A 12 14.79 -3.31 -11.85
C LYS A 12 14.32 -1.94 -12.32
N THR A 13 13.42 -1.93 -13.29
CA THR A 13 12.87 -0.69 -13.86
C THR A 13 11.49 -0.37 -13.30
N LEU A 14 10.76 -1.36 -12.80
CA LEU A 14 9.37 -1.27 -12.34
C LEU A 14 8.45 -0.61 -13.37
N LYS A 15 8.76 -0.80 -14.66
CA LYS A 15 8.05 -0.19 -15.76
C LYS A 15 6.73 -0.88 -15.97
N GLN A 16 5.65 -0.11 -15.99
CA GLN A 16 4.33 -0.65 -16.26
C GLN A 16 4.25 -1.23 -17.66
N THR A 17 3.66 -2.42 -17.77
CA THR A 17 3.34 -3.08 -19.04
C THR A 17 1.95 -2.66 -19.52
N LYS A 18 1.48 -3.29 -20.61
CA LYS A 18 0.09 -3.12 -21.05
C LYS A 18 -0.92 -3.93 -20.25
N GLY A 19 -0.44 -4.91 -19.45
CA GLY A 19 -1.29 -5.75 -18.61
C GLY A 19 -1.88 -4.93 -17.45
N ASN A 20 -3.20 -4.75 -17.47
CA ASN A 20 -3.95 -4.17 -16.38
C ASN A 20 -5.26 -4.92 -16.18
N PHE A 21 -5.69 -4.97 -14.92
CA PHE A 21 -6.93 -5.62 -14.51
C PHE A 21 -7.64 -4.71 -13.52
N GLU A 22 -8.95 -4.77 -13.50
CA GLU A 22 -9.79 -4.00 -12.58
C GLU A 22 -10.73 -4.92 -11.83
N THR A 23 -10.95 -4.63 -10.56
CA THR A 23 -12.00 -5.22 -9.74
C THR A 23 -12.63 -4.17 -8.84
N THR A 24 -13.80 -4.48 -8.28
CA THR A 24 -14.51 -3.57 -7.38
C THR A 24 -14.59 -4.15 -5.98
N ILE A 25 -14.50 -3.27 -4.99
CA ILE A 25 -14.79 -3.59 -3.59
C ILE A 25 -16.31 -3.53 -3.42
N LYS A 26 -16.91 -4.67 -3.07
CA LYS A 26 -18.39 -4.83 -2.99
C LYS A 26 -18.90 -4.82 -1.55
N SER A 27 -18.01 -4.97 -0.57
CA SER A 27 -18.34 -5.09 0.85
C SER A 27 -17.60 -4.02 1.67
N ASP A 28 -18.18 -3.69 2.82
CA ASP A 28 -17.63 -2.67 3.73
C ASP A 28 -16.35 -3.13 4.46
N ASP A 29 -15.99 -4.41 4.36
CA ASP A 29 -14.74 -4.97 4.89
C ASP A 29 -13.51 -4.69 4.02
N GLY A 30 -13.70 -3.98 2.89
CA GLY A 30 -12.62 -3.59 1.99
C GLY A 30 -12.02 -4.71 1.15
N ARG A 31 -12.59 -5.91 1.18
CA ARG A 31 -12.06 -7.06 0.44
C ARG A 31 -12.27 -6.94 -1.05
N PHE A 32 -11.24 -7.30 -1.80
CA PHE A 32 -11.28 -7.38 -3.26
C PHE A 32 -10.68 -8.69 -3.75
N LYS A 33 -11.04 -9.08 -4.96
CA LYS A 33 -10.53 -10.28 -5.60
C LYS A 33 -10.42 -10.06 -7.10
N PHE A 34 -9.29 -10.40 -7.67
CA PHE A 34 -9.13 -10.63 -9.09
C PHE A 34 -9.36 -12.12 -9.36
N SER A 35 -10.27 -12.44 -10.26
CA SER A 35 -10.57 -13.82 -10.66
C SER A 35 -10.26 -14.00 -12.14
N ASP A 36 -9.80 -15.18 -12.50
CA ASP A 36 -9.56 -15.59 -13.89
C ASP A 36 -8.60 -14.62 -14.63
N ILE A 37 -7.59 -14.10 -13.89
CA ILE A 37 -6.51 -13.31 -14.46
C ILE A 37 -5.26 -14.17 -14.64
N ASP A 38 -4.54 -13.92 -15.72
CA ASP A 38 -3.26 -14.56 -15.99
C ASP A 38 -2.15 -13.50 -15.90
N LEU A 39 -1.29 -13.63 -14.89
CA LEU A 39 -0.20 -12.70 -14.63
C LEU A 39 1.10 -13.28 -15.18
N ILE A 40 1.75 -12.54 -16.05
CA ILE A 40 3.00 -12.94 -16.70
C ILE A 40 4.21 -12.37 -15.95
N CYS A 41 4.06 -11.25 -15.28
CA CYS A 41 5.13 -10.56 -14.57
C CYS A 41 5.18 -10.97 -13.09
N GLN A 42 6.39 -10.94 -12.52
CA GLN A 42 6.60 -11.23 -11.10
C GLN A 42 6.05 -10.13 -10.19
N TYR A 43 6.12 -8.87 -10.63
CA TYR A 43 5.74 -7.72 -9.82
C TYR A 43 4.50 -7.04 -10.39
N ALA A 44 3.68 -6.51 -9.50
CA ALA A 44 2.54 -5.70 -9.87
C ALA A 44 2.37 -4.51 -8.92
N MET A 45 1.77 -3.44 -9.43
CA MET A 45 1.29 -2.34 -8.64
C MET A 45 -0.21 -2.47 -8.47
N LEU A 46 -0.68 -2.45 -7.24
CA LEU A 46 -2.09 -2.25 -6.91
C LEU A 46 -2.36 -0.76 -6.71
N LEU A 47 -3.44 -0.28 -7.28
CA LEU A 47 -3.97 1.06 -7.06
C LEU A 47 -5.41 0.93 -6.59
N ALA A 48 -5.64 1.22 -5.31
CA ALA A 48 -6.99 1.30 -4.76
C ALA A 48 -7.49 2.74 -4.83
N GLU A 49 -8.69 2.93 -5.36
CA GLU A 49 -9.37 4.21 -5.44
C GLU A 49 -10.76 4.10 -4.85
N GLY A 50 -11.04 4.90 -3.82
CA GLY A 50 -12.35 4.86 -3.19
C GLY A 50 -12.43 5.67 -1.91
N ARG A 51 -13.63 5.64 -1.35
CA ARG A 51 -13.89 6.20 -0.03
C ARG A 51 -13.36 5.24 1.03
N TYR A 52 -12.89 5.77 2.13
CA TYR A 52 -12.41 4.97 3.26
C TYR A 52 -13.20 5.32 4.53
N LYS A 53 -13.17 4.40 5.48
CA LYS A 53 -13.68 4.64 6.82
C LYS A 53 -12.57 5.28 7.63
N ASN A 54 -12.84 6.46 8.19
CA ASN A 54 -11.91 7.10 9.12
C ASN A 54 -11.97 6.36 10.46
N GLU A 55 -10.85 5.83 10.92
CA GLU A 55 -10.75 5.01 12.13
C GLU A 55 -11.03 5.81 13.41
N LEU A 56 -10.87 7.14 13.39
CA LEU A 56 -11.14 8.01 14.54
C LEU A 56 -12.63 8.36 14.66
N THR A 57 -13.25 8.72 13.53
CA THR A 57 -14.63 9.22 13.51
C THR A 57 -15.66 8.16 13.18
N GLU A 58 -15.20 6.98 12.77
CA GLU A 58 -16.02 5.86 12.26
C GLU A 58 -16.91 6.24 11.05
N THR A 59 -16.68 7.38 10.43
CA THR A 59 -17.45 7.85 9.28
C THR A 59 -16.78 7.48 7.97
N VAL A 60 -17.60 7.26 6.94
CA VAL A 60 -17.12 7.09 5.58
C VAL A 60 -16.87 8.46 4.98
N THR A 61 -15.72 8.64 4.35
CA THR A 61 -15.32 9.91 3.74
C THR A 61 -16.22 10.32 2.58
N SER A 62 -16.35 11.61 2.33
CA SER A 62 -17.14 12.16 1.22
C SER A 62 -16.39 12.06 -0.12
N SER A 63 -15.06 12.17 -0.07
CA SER A 63 -14.18 12.10 -1.24
C SER A 63 -13.40 10.79 -1.28
N SER A 64 -12.93 10.41 -2.46
CA SER A 64 -12.06 9.24 -2.63
C SER A 64 -10.60 9.61 -2.43
N ILE A 65 -9.84 8.65 -1.92
CA ILE A 65 -8.37 8.69 -1.93
C ILE A 65 -7.82 7.60 -2.85
N LYS A 66 -6.55 7.76 -3.23
CA LYS A 66 -5.81 6.78 -4.02
C LYS A 66 -4.64 6.26 -3.21
N LEU A 67 -4.59 4.95 -3.03
CA LEU A 67 -3.50 4.28 -2.34
C LEU A 67 -2.82 3.28 -3.27
N LYS A 68 -1.50 3.19 -3.17
CA LYS A 68 -0.68 2.27 -3.98
C LYS A 68 -0.08 1.18 -3.12
N SER A 69 0.20 0.03 -3.72
CA SER A 69 1.00 -1.04 -3.12
C SER A 69 1.82 -1.73 -4.21
N LEU A 70 3.10 -1.99 -3.96
CA LEU A 70 3.94 -2.81 -4.82
C LEU A 70 3.98 -4.23 -4.25
N ILE A 71 3.65 -5.22 -5.08
CA ILE A 71 3.55 -6.62 -4.67
C ILE A 71 4.40 -7.54 -5.53
N ASP A 72 4.86 -8.65 -4.93
CA ASP A 72 5.50 -9.78 -5.63
C ASP A 72 4.47 -10.90 -5.76
N VAL A 73 3.83 -10.99 -6.92
CA VAL A 73 2.75 -11.97 -7.17
C VAL A 73 3.27 -13.41 -7.31
N SER A 74 4.59 -13.59 -7.42
CA SER A 74 5.20 -14.92 -7.42
C SER A 74 5.28 -15.54 -6.02
N LYS A 75 5.33 -14.69 -4.99
CA LYS A 75 5.42 -15.10 -3.58
C LYS A 75 4.06 -15.13 -2.90
N ASP A 76 3.21 -14.17 -3.23
CA ASP A 76 2.01 -13.87 -2.48
C ASP A 76 0.76 -13.81 -3.36
N LYS A 77 -0.29 -14.51 -2.89
CA LYS A 77 -1.63 -14.44 -3.48
C LYS A 77 -2.56 -13.46 -2.74
N PHE A 78 -2.07 -12.85 -1.67
CA PHE A 78 -2.79 -11.90 -0.83
C PHE A 78 -1.94 -10.67 -0.62
N ALA A 79 -2.54 -9.50 -0.74
CA ALA A 79 -1.89 -8.25 -0.43
C ALA A 79 -2.91 -7.21 0.01
N ASN A 80 -2.55 -6.43 1.02
CA ASN A 80 -3.31 -5.26 1.44
C ASN A 80 -2.80 -4.02 0.74
N VAL A 81 -3.71 -3.07 0.52
CA VAL A 81 -3.38 -1.70 0.12
C VAL A 81 -3.74 -0.81 1.28
N ASN A 82 -2.75 -0.21 1.92
CA ASN A 82 -2.91 0.60 3.13
C ASN A 82 -2.04 1.85 3.07
N LEU A 83 -2.08 2.69 4.11
CA LEU A 83 -1.32 3.94 4.15
C LEU A 83 0.20 3.69 4.11
N LEU A 84 0.71 2.66 4.78
CA LEU A 84 2.14 2.34 4.73
C LEU A 84 2.60 1.93 3.35
N THR A 85 1.84 1.04 2.67
CA THR A 85 2.19 0.63 1.30
C THR A 85 2.20 1.81 0.34
N HIS A 86 1.35 2.80 0.56
CA HIS A 86 1.32 4.01 -0.24
C HIS A 86 2.52 4.91 0.04
N LEU A 87 2.83 5.18 1.30
CA LEU A 87 3.95 6.02 1.69
C LEU A 87 5.30 5.46 1.24
N GLU A 88 5.48 4.14 1.32
CA GLU A 88 6.73 3.51 0.90
C GLU A 88 6.91 3.41 -0.61
N PHE A 89 5.83 3.53 -1.40
CA PHE A 89 5.82 3.21 -2.84
C PHE A 89 6.87 3.99 -3.62
N GLU A 90 6.88 5.31 -3.52
CA GLU A 90 7.84 6.16 -4.27
C GLU A 90 9.27 5.95 -3.79
N ARG A 91 9.46 5.72 -2.49
CA ARG A 91 10.77 5.41 -1.93
C ARG A 91 11.31 4.07 -2.44
N VAL A 92 10.48 3.04 -2.46
CA VAL A 92 10.82 1.72 -3.04
C VAL A 92 11.19 1.88 -4.51
N HIS A 93 10.37 2.61 -5.28
CA HIS A 93 10.64 2.86 -6.70
C HIS A 93 12.00 3.52 -6.90
N TYR A 94 12.34 4.54 -6.11
CA TYR A 94 13.64 5.21 -6.15
C TYR A 94 14.79 4.25 -5.81
N LEU A 95 14.68 3.48 -4.72
CA LEU A 95 15.72 2.56 -4.30
C LEU A 95 15.99 1.47 -5.34
N VAL A 96 14.95 0.97 -5.98
CA VAL A 96 15.06 -0.04 -7.04
C VAL A 96 15.66 0.57 -8.30
N THR A 97 15.10 1.65 -8.81
CA THR A 97 15.45 2.18 -10.13
C THR A 97 16.75 2.97 -10.12
N GLN A 98 17.01 3.77 -9.08
CA GLN A 98 18.18 4.64 -8.99
C GLN A 98 19.33 4.02 -8.20
N LYS A 99 19.04 3.32 -7.09
CA LYS A 99 20.05 2.68 -6.25
C LYS A 99 20.31 1.22 -6.63
N LYS A 100 19.58 0.67 -7.60
CA LYS A 100 19.73 -0.71 -8.11
C LYS A 100 19.56 -1.79 -7.05
N MET A 101 18.74 -1.51 -6.05
CA MET A 101 18.43 -2.46 -4.99
C MET A 101 17.39 -3.49 -5.48
N SER A 102 17.37 -4.67 -4.85
CA SER A 102 16.26 -5.60 -5.03
C SER A 102 14.97 -5.01 -4.47
N VAL A 103 13.83 -5.38 -5.04
CA VAL A 103 12.51 -4.94 -4.54
C VAL A 103 12.34 -5.30 -3.06
N ASP A 104 12.74 -6.51 -2.67
CA ASP A 104 12.61 -6.98 -1.29
C ASP A 104 13.42 -6.11 -0.30
N SER A 105 14.69 -5.84 -0.61
CA SER A 105 15.53 -4.98 0.22
C SER A 105 15.02 -3.53 0.26
N ALA A 106 14.58 -3.01 -0.88
CA ALA A 106 14.02 -1.67 -0.98
C ALA A 106 12.76 -1.49 -0.10
N LYS A 107 11.87 -2.48 -0.11
CA LYS A 107 10.68 -2.48 0.75
C LYS A 107 11.04 -2.53 2.24
N THR A 108 11.98 -3.36 2.64
CA THR A 108 12.44 -3.42 4.04
C THR A 108 12.99 -2.07 4.51
N ILE A 109 13.81 -1.41 3.67
CA ILE A 109 14.38 -0.11 4.01
C ILE A 109 13.30 0.96 4.08
N ALA A 110 12.44 1.07 3.07
CA ALA A 110 11.39 2.07 3.03
C ALA A 110 10.44 1.96 4.22
N GLN A 111 9.99 0.73 4.55
CA GLN A 111 9.16 0.47 5.73
C GLN A 111 9.87 0.91 7.02
N SER A 112 11.13 0.52 7.19
CA SER A 112 11.91 0.90 8.37
C SER A 112 12.08 2.40 8.50
N GLU A 113 12.34 3.12 7.39
CA GLU A 113 12.47 4.56 7.37
C GLU A 113 11.17 5.26 7.81
N ILE A 114 10.01 4.79 7.35
CA ILE A 114 8.70 5.34 7.75
C ILE A 114 8.47 5.11 9.25
N PHE A 115 8.59 3.89 9.75
CA PHE A 115 8.33 3.59 11.15
C PHE A 115 9.28 4.33 12.10
N LYS A 116 10.53 4.57 11.70
CA LYS A 116 11.48 5.39 12.47
C LYS A 116 11.01 6.83 12.68
N GLN A 117 10.26 7.42 11.76
CA GLN A 117 9.69 8.76 11.94
C GLN A 117 8.69 8.79 13.11
N PHE A 118 8.11 7.65 13.44
CA PHE A 118 7.17 7.48 14.56
C PHE A 118 7.82 6.82 15.78
N TYR A 119 9.16 6.71 15.80
CA TYR A 119 9.92 6.05 16.88
C TYR A 119 9.53 4.58 17.10
N ILE A 120 9.12 3.89 16.04
CA ILE A 120 8.74 2.48 16.05
C ILE A 120 9.88 1.65 15.42
N ASP A 121 10.32 0.60 16.12
CA ASP A 121 11.22 -0.40 15.55
C ASP A 121 10.41 -1.46 14.78
N ALA A 122 10.63 -1.50 13.47
CA ALA A 122 9.97 -2.43 12.56
C ALA A 122 10.85 -3.61 12.12
N SER A 123 11.96 -3.86 12.80
CA SER A 123 12.94 -4.89 12.40
C SER A 123 12.37 -6.30 12.31
N GLU A 124 11.35 -6.60 13.13
CA GLU A 124 10.66 -7.89 13.19
C GLU A 124 9.31 -7.89 12.45
N PHE A 125 8.97 -6.82 11.75
CA PHE A 125 7.68 -6.70 11.09
C PHE A 125 7.70 -7.37 9.71
N GLU A 126 6.56 -7.96 9.35
CA GLU A 126 6.31 -8.38 7.98
C GLU A 126 6.21 -7.16 7.05
N LYS A 127 6.23 -7.39 5.74
CA LYS A 127 6.07 -6.35 4.73
C LYS A 127 4.74 -5.62 4.89
N SER A 128 4.70 -4.34 4.55
CA SER A 128 3.53 -3.48 4.74
C SER A 128 2.26 -3.99 4.06
N GLU A 129 2.37 -4.68 2.93
CA GLU A 129 1.22 -5.32 2.26
C GLU A 129 0.66 -6.55 2.98
N ARG A 130 1.33 -7.01 4.03
CA ARG A 130 0.85 -8.10 4.91
C ARG A 130 0.11 -7.59 6.13
N LEU A 131 0.28 -6.31 6.47
CA LEU A 131 -0.31 -5.71 7.66
C LEU A 131 -1.77 -5.34 7.43
N ASP A 132 -2.58 -5.57 8.44
CA ASP A 132 -4.03 -5.32 8.45
C ASP A 132 -4.40 -4.42 9.64
N VAL A 133 -5.09 -3.31 9.40
CA VAL A 133 -5.55 -2.40 10.46
C VAL A 133 -6.50 -3.07 11.47
N MET A 134 -7.14 -4.17 11.07
CA MET A 134 -7.99 -5.00 11.93
C MET A 134 -7.25 -6.21 12.50
N GLY A 135 -5.97 -6.36 12.19
CA GLY A 135 -5.13 -7.46 12.66
C GLY A 135 -4.82 -7.37 14.14
N LYS A 136 -4.11 -8.38 14.65
CA LYS A 136 -3.88 -8.55 16.11
C LYS A 136 -2.39 -8.60 16.46
N THR A 137 -1.50 -8.43 15.50
CA THR A 137 -0.06 -8.41 15.74
C THR A 137 0.41 -7.02 16.19
N ASN A 138 1.62 -6.93 16.72
CA ASN A 138 2.25 -5.65 17.03
C ASN A 138 2.45 -4.80 15.78
N ALA A 139 2.74 -5.44 14.65
CA ALA A 139 2.91 -4.77 13.36
C ALA A 139 1.57 -4.19 12.85
N ASP A 140 0.46 -4.91 13.02
CA ASP A 140 -0.88 -4.42 12.69
C ASP A 140 -1.27 -3.22 13.58
N ALA A 141 -0.96 -3.29 14.87
CA ALA A 141 -1.18 -2.19 15.80
C ALA A 141 -0.33 -0.96 15.42
N ALA A 142 0.90 -1.16 14.97
CA ALA A 142 1.75 -0.07 14.48
C ALA A 142 1.18 0.57 13.19
N LEU A 143 0.68 -0.23 12.24
CA LEU A 143 -0.03 0.28 11.07
C LEU A 143 -1.23 1.14 11.47
N LEU A 144 -2.05 0.66 12.40
CA LEU A 144 -3.22 1.40 12.90
C LEU A 144 -2.78 2.72 13.56
N ALA A 145 -1.76 2.70 14.41
CA ALA A 145 -1.26 3.89 15.07
C ALA A 145 -0.77 4.94 14.09
N VAL A 146 0.01 4.55 13.08
CA VAL A 146 0.49 5.46 12.01
C VAL A 146 -0.70 5.98 11.21
N SER A 147 -1.67 5.13 10.85
CA SER A 147 -2.87 5.54 10.12
C SER A 147 -3.68 6.59 10.88
N VAL A 148 -3.89 6.38 12.18
CA VAL A 148 -4.59 7.34 13.05
C VAL A 148 -3.83 8.67 13.17
N LEU A 149 -2.51 8.63 13.34
CA LEU A 149 -1.68 9.85 13.43
C LEU A 149 -1.67 10.64 12.12
N LEU A 150 -1.64 9.97 10.98
CA LEU A 150 -1.67 10.63 9.67
C LEU A 150 -3.06 11.19 9.35
N GLN A 151 -4.11 10.49 9.72
CA GLN A 151 -5.48 10.99 9.55
C GLN A 151 -5.73 12.19 10.46
N GLY A 152 -5.48 12.07 11.76
CA GLY A 152 -5.68 13.13 12.74
C GLY A 152 -7.02 13.83 12.55
N ASP A 153 -7.04 15.16 12.67
CA ASP A 153 -8.20 16.01 12.39
C ASP A 153 -8.31 16.44 10.90
N ARG A 154 -7.57 15.77 10.00
CA ARG A 154 -7.53 16.12 8.58
C ARG A 154 -8.80 15.66 7.87
N ASN A 155 -9.32 16.52 7.00
CA ASN A 155 -10.28 16.10 6.00
C ASN A 155 -9.59 15.30 4.86
N GLU A 156 -10.36 14.76 3.93
CA GLU A 156 -9.85 13.92 2.84
C GLU A 156 -8.90 14.70 1.89
N ALA A 157 -9.18 15.97 1.66
CA ALA A 157 -8.34 16.81 0.80
C ALA A 157 -6.98 17.04 1.45
N ASP A 158 -6.95 17.38 2.74
CA ASP A 158 -5.72 17.61 3.49
C ASP A 158 -4.90 16.31 3.62
N LEU A 159 -5.56 15.17 3.84
CA LEU A 159 -4.90 13.87 3.85
C LEU A 159 -4.31 13.52 2.47
N SER A 160 -5.07 13.75 1.41
CA SER A 160 -4.61 13.50 0.04
C SER A 160 -3.39 14.36 -0.31
N VAL A 161 -3.37 15.64 0.08
CA VAL A 161 -2.21 16.53 -0.08
C VAL A 161 -1.02 15.98 0.68
N LEU A 162 -1.19 15.66 1.97
CA LEU A 162 -0.12 15.09 2.81
C LEU A 162 0.51 13.85 2.16
N LEU A 163 -0.32 12.93 1.65
CA LEU A 163 0.14 11.70 1.02
C LEU A 163 0.89 11.92 -0.31
N THR A 164 0.78 13.09 -0.92
CA THR A 164 1.54 13.46 -2.13
C THR A 164 2.82 14.21 -1.84
N GLU A 165 2.97 14.76 -0.64
CA GLU A 165 4.13 15.57 -0.22
C GLU A 165 5.20 14.76 0.53
N ILE A 166 4.87 13.56 1.00
CA ILE A 166 5.77 12.63 1.71
C ILE A 166 6.49 11.71 0.70
#